data_f4c6358fb717158da5e9a2313c27e0b7
#
_entry.id   f4c6358fb717158da5e9a2313c27e0b7
#
_cell.length_a   1.000
_cell.length_b   1.000
_cell.length_c   1.000
_cell.angle_alpha   90.00
_cell.angle_beta   90.00
_cell.angle_gamma   90.00
#
_symmetry.space_group_name_H-M   'P 1'
#
loop_
_entity.id
_entity.type
_entity.pdbx_description
1 polymer ?
#
loop_
_entity_poly.entity_id
_entity_poly.type
_entity_poly.pdbx_seq_one_letter_code
_entity_poly.pdbx_strand_id
1 'polypeptide(L)'
;MLSGLVSHAVVTAVAHGQCDLGFAEASLEHAAVQKEDMPVAPMVAVLPQAHRLARKALLRPADFAGESFISLGHTTLSRFRIDRVFAEHGVTRVIRIETPLSEISCSLAGAGAGVTLCEPFTATEYATRGIVARPFEPRIDFEFAALTVAQRSVPPVARAFIDAFRTHVADFVRRESWRRPPGESARRKGSRADIA
;
A
#
# COMPACT_ATOMS: atom_id res chain seq x y z
N MET A 1 14.65 5.11 -18.83
CA MET A 1 15.15 5.44 -17.47
C MET A 1 14.02 5.19 -16.48
N LEU A 2 14.30 4.55 -15.33
CA LEU A 2 13.34 4.38 -14.21
C LEU A 2 13.70 5.36 -13.10
N SER A 3 12.69 6.03 -12.52
CA SER A 3 12.86 6.98 -11.41
C SER A 3 11.83 6.74 -10.32
N GLY A 4 12.27 6.74 -9.06
CA GLY A 4 11.37 6.71 -7.89
C GLY A 4 11.02 8.14 -7.48
N LEU A 5 9.72 8.45 -7.43
CA LEU A 5 9.19 9.76 -7.09
C LEU A 5 7.96 9.63 -6.19
N VAL A 6 7.61 10.67 -5.45
CA VAL A 6 6.32 10.75 -4.77
C VAL A 6 5.19 10.95 -5.79
N SER A 7 3.99 10.44 -5.47
CA SER A 7 2.86 10.37 -6.42
C SER A 7 2.54 11.68 -7.15
N HIS A 8 2.56 12.84 -6.48
CA HIS A 8 2.35 14.13 -7.13
C HIS A 8 3.40 14.46 -8.20
N ALA A 9 4.68 14.14 -7.92
CA ALA A 9 5.75 14.35 -8.88
C ALA A 9 5.62 13.43 -10.09
N VAL A 10 5.15 12.18 -9.88
CA VAL A 10 4.84 11.24 -10.98
C VAL A 10 3.75 11.81 -11.87
N VAL A 11 2.63 12.29 -11.31
CA VAL A 11 1.53 12.90 -12.08
C VAL A 11 2.04 14.08 -12.90
N THR A 12 2.84 14.97 -12.30
CA THR A 12 3.43 16.12 -12.97
C THR A 12 4.35 15.70 -14.12
N ALA A 13 5.22 14.72 -13.89
CA ALA A 13 6.15 14.23 -14.92
C ALA A 13 5.42 13.60 -16.12
N VAL A 14 4.35 12.83 -15.88
CA VAL A 14 3.51 12.29 -16.97
C VAL A 14 2.77 13.41 -17.69
N ALA A 15 2.13 14.32 -16.96
CA ALA A 15 1.37 15.43 -17.54
C ALA A 15 2.20 16.31 -18.47
N HIS A 16 3.48 16.51 -18.15
CA HIS A 16 4.42 17.27 -19.00
C HIS A 16 5.15 16.42 -20.05
N GLY A 17 4.81 15.13 -20.18
CA GLY A 17 5.44 14.24 -21.16
C GLY A 17 6.93 13.95 -20.90
N GLN A 18 7.38 14.12 -19.65
CA GLN A 18 8.75 13.80 -19.23
C GLN A 18 8.97 12.29 -19.10
N CYS A 19 7.89 11.53 -18.96
CA CYS A 19 7.86 10.07 -19.04
C CYS A 19 6.58 9.59 -19.73
N ASP A 20 6.65 8.44 -20.40
CA ASP A 20 5.54 7.84 -21.14
C ASP A 20 4.57 7.09 -20.23
N LEU A 21 5.04 6.65 -19.06
CA LEU A 21 4.32 5.84 -18.09
C LEU A 21 4.77 6.19 -16.68
N GLY A 22 3.81 6.31 -15.76
CA GLY A 22 4.04 6.43 -14.33
C GLY A 22 3.10 5.53 -13.53
N PHE A 23 3.42 5.32 -12.26
CA PHE A 23 2.51 4.69 -11.29
C PHE A 23 2.40 5.59 -10.07
N ALA A 24 1.17 5.89 -9.66
CA ALA A 24 0.90 6.77 -8.51
C ALA A 24 -0.38 6.34 -7.79
N GLU A 25 -0.62 6.87 -6.59
CA GLU A 25 -1.89 6.67 -5.88
C GLU A 25 -3.07 7.10 -6.75
N ALA A 26 -4.12 6.26 -6.80
CA ALA A 26 -5.23 6.38 -7.74
C ALA A 26 -6.12 7.64 -7.51
N SER A 27 -6.03 8.27 -6.35
CA SER A 27 -6.82 9.46 -6.00
C SER A 27 -6.41 10.75 -6.70
N LEU A 28 -5.19 10.80 -7.26
CA LEU A 28 -4.68 12.00 -7.90
C LEU A 28 -5.27 12.16 -9.30
N GLU A 29 -5.82 13.34 -9.57
CA GLU A 29 -6.43 13.67 -10.85
C GLU A 29 -5.68 14.81 -11.55
N HIS A 30 -5.53 14.69 -12.87
CA HIS A 30 -4.97 15.73 -13.70
C HIS A 30 -5.53 15.63 -15.12
N ALA A 31 -5.98 16.75 -15.70
CA ALA A 31 -6.66 16.75 -17.00
C ALA A 31 -5.80 16.22 -18.16
N ALA A 32 -4.47 16.36 -18.06
CA ALA A 32 -3.53 15.87 -19.07
C ALA A 32 -3.09 14.40 -18.83
N VAL A 33 -3.66 13.70 -17.85
CA VAL A 33 -3.28 12.32 -17.48
C VAL A 33 -4.46 11.39 -17.60
N GLN A 34 -4.27 10.28 -18.29
CA GLN A 34 -5.19 9.15 -18.30
C GLN A 34 -4.75 8.13 -17.24
N LYS A 35 -5.73 7.63 -16.48
CA LYS A 35 -5.50 6.63 -15.42
C LYS A 35 -6.07 5.28 -15.81
N GLU A 36 -5.39 4.23 -15.39
CA GLU A 36 -5.82 2.84 -15.52
C GLU A 36 -5.54 2.13 -14.20
N ASP A 37 -6.61 1.79 -13.46
CA ASP A 37 -6.49 1.23 -12.12
C ASP A 37 -5.76 -0.10 -12.10
N MET A 38 -4.92 -0.28 -11.08
CA MET A 38 -4.23 -1.52 -10.77
C MET A 38 -4.98 -2.35 -9.73
N PRO A 39 -4.70 -3.66 -9.61
CA PRO A 39 -5.32 -4.48 -8.57
C PRO A 39 -5.06 -3.92 -7.16
N VAL A 40 -6.11 -3.82 -6.37
CA VAL A 40 -6.07 -3.28 -5.01
C VAL A 40 -5.38 -4.27 -4.07
N ALA A 41 -4.47 -3.77 -3.23
CA ALA A 41 -3.79 -4.55 -2.21
C ALA A 41 -4.16 -4.06 -0.80
N PRO A 42 -4.29 -4.94 0.21
CA PRO A 42 -4.47 -4.50 1.59
C PRO A 42 -3.15 -3.99 2.14
N MET A 43 -3.18 -2.91 2.91
CA MET A 43 -2.03 -2.51 3.73
C MET A 43 -1.73 -3.54 4.81
N VAL A 44 -0.47 -3.65 5.18
CA VAL A 44 0.03 -4.55 6.21
C VAL A 44 0.77 -3.77 7.29
N ALA A 45 0.75 -4.31 8.51
CA ALA A 45 1.58 -3.82 9.59
C ALA A 45 3.00 -4.35 9.44
N VAL A 46 3.99 -3.46 9.53
CA VAL A 46 5.41 -3.79 9.45
C VAL A 46 6.07 -3.45 10.78
N LEU A 47 6.79 -4.43 11.32
CA LEU A 47 7.40 -4.37 12.65
C LEU A 47 8.84 -4.90 12.60
N PRO A 48 9.72 -4.46 13.51
CA PRO A 48 10.96 -5.17 13.75
C PRO A 48 10.70 -6.64 14.05
N GLN A 49 11.53 -7.55 13.55
CA GLN A 49 11.34 -8.99 13.75
C GLN A 49 11.31 -9.39 15.24
N ALA A 50 12.08 -8.70 16.10
CA ALA A 50 12.11 -8.94 17.54
C ALA A 50 10.98 -8.22 18.31
N HIS A 51 10.11 -7.46 17.65
CA HIS A 51 9.08 -6.68 18.30
C HIS A 51 8.02 -7.58 18.96
N ARG A 52 7.51 -7.19 20.15
CA ARG A 52 6.49 -7.99 20.89
C ARG A 52 5.25 -8.30 20.05
N LEU A 53 4.81 -7.36 19.21
CA LEU A 53 3.65 -7.52 18.33
C LEU A 53 3.91 -8.47 17.16
N ALA A 54 5.17 -8.77 16.82
CA ALA A 54 5.51 -9.69 15.75
C ALA A 54 5.00 -11.13 15.99
N ARG A 55 4.67 -11.47 17.24
CA ARG A 55 4.10 -12.78 17.62
C ARG A 55 2.59 -12.89 17.34
N LYS A 56 1.90 -11.77 17.12
CA LYS A 56 0.47 -11.76 16.78
C LYS A 56 0.27 -12.15 15.33
N ALA A 57 -0.75 -12.97 15.06
CA ALA A 57 -1.13 -13.33 13.69
C ALA A 57 -1.86 -12.21 12.95
N LEU A 58 -2.48 -11.28 13.68
CA LEU A 58 -3.27 -10.17 13.19
C LEU A 58 -3.12 -8.98 14.12
N LEU A 59 -3.04 -7.79 13.57
CA LEU A 59 -2.93 -6.54 14.33
C LEU A 59 -4.13 -5.62 14.09
N ARG A 60 -4.47 -4.86 15.12
CA ARG A 60 -5.57 -3.90 15.13
C ARG A 60 -5.09 -2.54 15.66
N PRO A 61 -5.82 -1.43 15.44
CA PRO A 61 -5.42 -0.10 15.92
C PRO A 61 -5.02 -0.09 17.40
N ALA A 62 -5.75 -0.78 18.28
CA ALA A 62 -5.46 -0.84 19.71
C ALA A 62 -4.06 -1.41 20.04
N ASP A 63 -3.51 -2.27 19.20
CA ASP A 63 -2.17 -2.83 19.39
C ASP A 63 -1.06 -1.79 19.29
N PHE A 64 -1.33 -0.70 18.58
CA PHE A 64 -0.37 0.39 18.32
C PHE A 64 -0.41 1.51 19.36
N ALA A 65 -1.29 1.39 20.38
CA ALA A 65 -1.33 2.37 21.46
C ALA A 65 0.00 2.42 22.20
N GLY A 66 0.62 3.61 22.23
CA GLY A 66 1.92 3.83 22.88
C GLY A 66 3.15 3.36 22.09
N GLU A 67 2.97 2.70 20.94
CA GLU A 67 4.10 2.31 20.09
C GLU A 67 4.69 3.50 19.33
N SER A 68 6.02 3.51 19.16
CA SER A 68 6.67 4.45 18.26
C SER A 68 6.23 4.16 16.83
N PHE A 69 5.54 5.10 16.21
CA PHE A 69 4.99 4.94 14.86
C PHE A 69 5.81 5.73 13.84
N ILE A 70 6.18 5.05 12.75
CA ILE A 70 6.79 5.64 11.55
C ILE A 70 5.66 5.85 10.55
N SER A 71 5.34 7.09 10.26
CA SER A 71 4.20 7.44 9.42
C SER A 71 4.62 7.73 7.99
N LEU A 72 3.72 7.47 7.05
CA LEU A 72 3.84 8.01 5.69
C LEU A 72 3.56 9.51 5.69
N GLY A 73 4.00 10.19 4.64
CA GLY A 73 3.84 11.64 4.49
C GLY A 73 2.36 12.08 4.52
N HIS A 74 2.08 13.19 5.18
CA HIS A 74 0.73 13.72 5.40
C HIS A 74 -0.01 14.10 4.10
N THR A 75 0.68 14.18 2.97
CA THR A 75 0.09 14.47 1.65
C THR A 75 -0.36 13.22 0.89
N THR A 76 -0.14 12.01 1.44
CA THR A 76 -0.51 10.77 0.76
C THR A 76 -1.92 10.31 1.15
N LEU A 77 -2.64 9.71 0.20
CA LEU A 77 -3.94 9.08 0.47
C LEU A 77 -3.80 7.94 1.48
N SER A 78 -2.73 7.19 1.39
CA SER A 78 -2.38 6.12 2.32
C SER A 78 -2.35 6.61 3.76
N ARG A 79 -1.69 7.76 4.01
CA ARG A 79 -1.66 8.38 5.34
C ARG A 79 -3.06 8.78 5.79
N PHE A 80 -3.84 9.42 4.94
CA PHE A 80 -5.21 9.84 5.27
C PHE A 80 -6.10 8.64 5.66
N ARG A 81 -6.01 7.54 4.91
CA ARG A 81 -6.77 6.32 5.21
C ARG A 81 -6.35 5.69 6.54
N ILE A 82 -5.05 5.64 6.81
CA ILE A 82 -4.51 5.15 8.08
C ILE A 82 -5.03 6.03 9.24
N ASP A 83 -4.89 7.36 9.13
CA ASP A 83 -5.33 8.31 10.16
C ASP A 83 -6.81 8.13 10.49
N ARG A 84 -7.65 8.00 9.46
CA ARG A 84 -9.09 7.78 9.60
C ARG A 84 -9.39 6.52 10.41
N VAL A 85 -8.76 5.39 10.07
CA VAL A 85 -9.00 4.12 10.78
C VAL A 85 -8.60 4.22 12.25
N PHE A 86 -7.46 4.84 12.56
CA PHE A 86 -7.05 5.00 13.96
C PHE A 86 -7.97 5.94 14.74
N ALA A 87 -8.43 7.04 14.11
CA ALA A 87 -9.38 7.97 14.71
C ALA A 87 -10.74 7.31 14.97
N GLU A 88 -11.29 6.55 14.03
CA GLU A 88 -12.54 5.78 14.17
C GLU A 88 -12.49 4.77 15.33
N HIS A 89 -11.30 4.31 15.70
CA HIS A 89 -11.09 3.37 16.81
C HIS A 89 -10.63 4.07 18.11
N GLY A 90 -10.57 5.40 18.14
CA GLY A 90 -10.17 6.17 19.31
C GLY A 90 -8.71 5.96 19.73
N VAL A 91 -7.84 5.55 18.81
CA VAL A 91 -6.43 5.26 19.10
C VAL A 91 -5.53 6.38 18.59
N THR A 92 -4.81 7.02 19.50
CA THR A 92 -3.77 8.00 19.16
C THR A 92 -2.45 7.29 18.96
N ARG A 93 -1.83 7.50 17.78
CA ARG A 93 -0.48 6.98 17.47
C ARG A 93 0.59 7.95 17.95
N VAL A 94 1.69 7.41 18.45
CA VAL A 94 2.87 8.18 18.81
C VAL A 94 3.76 8.31 17.58
N ILE A 95 3.44 9.24 16.66
CA ILE A 95 4.24 9.46 15.44
C ILE A 95 5.58 10.08 15.84
N ARG A 96 6.67 9.34 15.68
CA ARG A 96 8.05 9.76 15.95
C ARG A 96 8.79 10.18 14.69
N ILE A 97 8.44 9.56 13.56
CA ILE A 97 9.09 9.78 12.27
C ILE A 97 8.01 9.90 11.21
N GLU A 98 8.21 10.80 10.27
CA GLU A 98 7.43 10.89 9.04
C GLU A 98 8.37 10.76 7.84
N THR A 99 7.98 9.96 6.84
CA THR A 99 8.78 9.69 5.64
C THR A 99 7.89 9.65 4.40
N PRO A 100 8.36 10.15 3.26
CA PRO A 100 7.55 10.17 2.04
C PRO A 100 7.40 8.80 1.35
N LEU A 101 8.23 7.82 1.67
CA LEU A 101 8.33 6.54 0.97
C LEU A 101 8.24 5.34 1.92
N SER A 102 7.50 4.32 1.51
CA SER A 102 7.35 3.06 2.28
C SER A 102 8.67 2.33 2.48
N GLU A 103 9.59 2.39 1.52
CA GLU A 103 10.93 1.79 1.62
C GLU A 103 11.72 2.35 2.81
N ILE A 104 11.63 3.67 3.02
CA ILE A 104 12.29 4.33 4.16
C ILE A 104 11.62 3.88 5.46
N SER A 105 10.28 3.82 5.51
CA SER A 105 9.57 3.38 6.70
C SER A 105 9.89 1.92 7.06
N CYS A 106 9.96 1.02 6.06
CA CYS A 106 10.36 -0.37 6.26
C CYS A 106 11.82 -0.49 6.72
N SER A 107 12.73 0.28 6.13
CA SER A 107 14.15 0.31 6.52
C SER A 107 14.33 0.76 7.98
N LEU A 108 13.64 1.82 8.38
CA LEU A 108 13.66 2.34 9.76
C LEU A 108 13.01 1.35 10.74
N ALA A 109 11.93 0.66 10.34
CA ALA A 109 11.36 -0.40 11.15
C ALA A 109 12.35 -1.56 11.35
N GLY A 110 13.06 -1.97 10.30
CA GLY A 110 14.13 -2.98 10.40
C GLY A 110 15.26 -2.58 11.33
N ALA A 111 15.58 -1.29 11.41
CA ALA A 111 16.54 -0.74 12.35
C ALA A 111 15.99 -0.56 13.79
N GLY A 112 14.74 -0.93 14.05
CA GLY A 112 14.13 -0.85 15.39
C GLY A 112 13.57 0.52 15.78
N ALA A 113 13.46 1.48 14.83
CA ALA A 113 13.00 2.84 15.14
C ALA A 113 11.48 2.91 15.46
N GLY A 114 10.72 1.89 15.11
CA GLY A 114 9.29 1.84 15.38
C GLY A 114 8.55 0.85 14.49
N VAL A 115 7.24 1.01 14.44
CA VAL A 115 6.31 0.20 13.64
C VAL A 115 5.66 1.07 12.57
N THR A 116 5.20 0.48 11.45
CA THR A 116 4.53 1.22 10.37
C THR A 116 3.41 0.42 9.74
N LEU A 117 2.61 1.07 8.90
CA LEU A 117 1.66 0.48 7.96
C LEU A 117 2.03 0.92 6.56
N CYS A 118 2.17 -0.02 5.64
CA CYS A 118 2.44 0.27 4.23
C CYS A 118 1.82 -0.80 3.32
N GLU A 119 1.93 -0.60 2.02
CA GLU A 119 1.52 -1.59 1.04
C GLU A 119 2.39 -2.86 1.13
N PRO A 120 1.84 -4.04 0.77
CA PRO A 120 2.50 -5.32 1.00
C PRO A 120 3.69 -5.58 0.06
N PHE A 121 3.80 -4.86 -1.05
CA PHE A 121 4.88 -5.03 -2.03
C PHE A 121 6.22 -4.69 -1.40
N THR A 122 6.36 -3.47 -0.86
CA THR A 122 7.56 -3.02 -0.15
C THR A 122 7.80 -3.87 1.10
N ALA A 123 6.75 -4.17 1.88
CA ALA A 123 6.91 -5.01 3.07
C ALA A 123 7.49 -6.40 2.75
N THR A 124 7.13 -7.00 1.61
CA THR A 124 7.65 -8.30 1.18
C THR A 124 9.10 -8.21 0.72
N GLU A 125 9.44 -7.17 -0.05
CA GLU A 125 10.81 -6.92 -0.52
C GLU A 125 11.79 -6.71 0.66
N TYR A 126 11.32 -6.05 1.72
CA TYR A 126 12.12 -5.78 2.91
C TYR A 126 12.09 -6.91 3.96
N ALA A 127 11.38 -8.01 3.72
CA ALA A 127 11.20 -9.10 4.71
C ALA A 127 12.54 -9.73 5.19
N THR A 128 13.58 -9.71 4.36
CA THR A 128 14.92 -10.21 4.71
C THR A 128 15.76 -9.20 5.48
N ARG A 129 15.26 -7.98 5.70
CA ARG A 129 16.00 -6.87 6.34
C ARG A 129 15.55 -6.60 7.79
N GLY A 130 15.26 -7.65 8.53
CA GLY A 130 14.95 -7.56 9.96
C GLY A 130 13.53 -7.12 10.29
N ILE A 131 12.62 -7.12 9.32
CA ILE A 131 11.20 -6.84 9.54
C ILE A 131 10.34 -8.09 9.42
N VAL A 132 9.13 -8.00 9.96
CA VAL A 132 8.03 -8.92 9.72
C VAL A 132 6.77 -8.14 9.36
N ALA A 133 6.05 -8.63 8.35
CA ALA A 133 4.75 -8.12 7.98
C ALA A 133 3.64 -8.95 8.64
N ARG A 134 2.57 -8.28 9.07
CA ARG A 134 1.37 -8.91 9.64
C ARG A 134 0.10 -8.31 9.03
N PRO A 135 -0.95 -9.10 8.84
CA PRO A 135 -2.26 -8.58 8.49
C PRO A 135 -2.71 -7.50 9.46
N PHE A 136 -3.45 -6.53 8.97
CA PHE A 136 -4.03 -5.45 9.75
C PHE A 136 -5.55 -5.41 9.53
N GLU A 137 -6.30 -5.23 10.61
CA GLU A 137 -7.76 -5.00 10.60
C GLU A 137 -8.10 -3.74 11.40
N PRO A 138 -9.11 -2.96 10.93
CA PRO A 138 -9.87 -3.18 9.69
C PRO A 138 -8.99 -3.00 8.45
N ARG A 139 -9.41 -3.61 7.35
CA ARG A 139 -8.70 -3.55 6.08
C ARG A 139 -8.57 -2.10 5.61
N ILE A 140 -7.36 -1.71 5.26
CA ILE A 140 -7.05 -0.45 4.58
C ILE A 140 -6.56 -0.80 3.18
N ASP A 141 -7.24 -0.29 2.17
CA ASP A 141 -6.88 -0.56 0.78
C ASP A 141 -5.81 0.42 0.29
N PHE A 142 -4.77 -0.14 -0.32
CA PHE A 142 -3.81 0.59 -1.14
C PHE A 142 -4.26 0.52 -2.59
N GLU A 143 -4.58 1.68 -3.16
CA GLU A 143 -5.05 1.86 -4.52
C GLU A 143 -4.08 2.72 -5.29
N PHE A 144 -3.65 2.24 -6.45
CA PHE A 144 -2.76 2.95 -7.35
C PHE A 144 -3.15 2.68 -8.80
N ALA A 145 -2.67 3.51 -9.71
CA ALA A 145 -3.00 3.45 -11.13
C ALA A 145 -1.75 3.60 -11.99
N ALA A 146 -1.78 3.02 -13.17
CA ALA A 146 -0.89 3.37 -14.26
C ALA A 146 -1.36 4.69 -14.88
N LEU A 147 -0.44 5.59 -15.12
CA LEU A 147 -0.64 6.93 -15.61
C LEU A 147 0.02 7.09 -16.96
N THR A 148 -0.72 7.57 -17.95
CA THR A 148 -0.21 7.90 -19.28
C THR A 148 -0.70 9.28 -19.69
N VAL A 149 -0.05 9.89 -20.69
CA VAL A 149 -0.48 11.20 -21.20
C VAL A 149 -1.86 11.06 -21.85
N ALA A 150 -2.81 11.90 -21.43
CA ALA A 150 -4.14 11.96 -22.04
C ALA A 150 -4.05 12.33 -23.52
N GLN A 151 -5.00 11.84 -24.33
CA GLN A 151 -5.11 12.11 -25.76
C GLN A 151 -3.87 11.71 -26.60
N ARG A 152 -2.97 10.90 -26.06
CA ARG A 152 -1.82 10.34 -26.75
C ARG A 152 -1.92 8.82 -26.79
N SER A 153 -1.58 8.21 -27.91
CA SER A 153 -1.50 6.75 -27.99
C SER A 153 -0.40 6.21 -27.07
N VAL A 154 -0.74 5.24 -26.24
CA VAL A 154 0.22 4.59 -25.35
C VAL A 154 1.21 3.78 -26.21
N PRO A 155 2.53 4.00 -26.08
CA PRO A 155 3.51 3.22 -26.83
C PRO A 155 3.33 1.70 -26.58
N PRO A 156 3.51 0.83 -27.60
CA PRO A 156 3.32 -0.61 -27.43
C PRO A 156 4.11 -1.24 -26.29
N VAL A 157 5.33 -0.79 -26.07
CA VAL A 157 6.19 -1.26 -24.96
C VAL A 157 5.60 -0.85 -23.59
N ALA A 158 5.05 0.35 -23.47
CA ALA A 158 4.42 0.82 -22.24
C ALA A 158 3.12 0.02 -21.98
N ARG A 159 2.32 -0.26 -23.02
CA ARG A 159 1.12 -1.11 -22.92
C ARG A 159 1.49 -2.51 -22.45
N ALA A 160 2.45 -3.16 -23.08
CA ALA A 160 2.91 -4.48 -22.69
C ALA A 160 3.40 -4.51 -21.24
N PHE A 161 4.10 -3.46 -20.80
CA PHE A 161 4.56 -3.33 -19.41
C PHE A 161 3.38 -3.20 -18.44
N ILE A 162 2.39 -2.35 -18.73
CA ILE A 162 1.19 -2.18 -17.89
C ILE A 162 0.47 -3.51 -17.71
N ASP A 163 0.26 -4.25 -18.80
CA ASP A 163 -0.48 -5.52 -18.79
C ASP A 163 0.29 -6.61 -17.99
N ALA A 164 1.60 -6.72 -18.21
CA ALA A 164 2.46 -7.65 -17.48
C ALA A 164 2.53 -7.28 -15.99
N PHE A 165 2.67 -5.99 -15.66
CA PHE A 165 2.72 -5.50 -14.29
C PHE A 165 1.40 -5.72 -13.58
N ARG A 166 0.27 -5.45 -14.24
CA ARG A 166 -1.08 -5.72 -13.70
C ARG A 166 -1.25 -7.20 -13.35
N THR A 167 -0.85 -8.09 -14.25
CA THR A 167 -0.90 -9.54 -14.04
C THR A 167 -0.04 -9.93 -12.83
N HIS A 168 1.19 -9.41 -12.76
CA HIS A 168 2.10 -9.67 -11.65
C HIS A 168 1.52 -9.21 -10.30
N VAL A 169 0.95 -8.01 -10.24
CA VAL A 169 0.31 -7.47 -9.04
C VAL A 169 -0.90 -8.31 -8.63
N ALA A 170 -1.75 -8.71 -9.58
CA ALA A 170 -2.90 -9.57 -9.30
C ALA A 170 -2.47 -10.93 -8.73
N ASP A 171 -1.42 -11.52 -9.29
CA ASP A 171 -0.84 -12.78 -8.82
C ASP A 171 -0.22 -12.65 -7.44
N PHE A 172 0.49 -11.55 -7.19
CA PHE A 172 1.04 -11.23 -5.88
C PHE A 172 -0.07 -11.13 -4.82
N VAL A 173 -1.10 -10.32 -5.05
CA VAL A 173 -2.22 -10.14 -4.12
C VAL A 173 -2.93 -11.46 -3.85
N ARG A 174 -3.09 -12.32 -4.87
CA ARG A 174 -3.66 -13.66 -4.71
C ARG A 174 -2.81 -14.57 -3.82
N ARG A 175 -1.50 -14.60 -4.05
CA ARG A 175 -0.55 -15.42 -3.25
C ARG A 175 -0.47 -14.95 -1.81
N GLU A 176 -0.47 -13.66 -1.56
CA GLU A 176 -0.44 -13.07 -0.23
C GLU A 176 -1.74 -13.27 0.56
N SER A 177 -2.81 -13.80 -0.06
CA SER A 177 -4.07 -14.14 0.61
C SER A 177 -3.89 -15.14 1.77
N TRP A 178 -2.84 -15.93 1.77
CA TRP A 178 -2.50 -16.89 2.85
C TRP A 178 -2.11 -16.21 4.17
N ARG A 179 -1.71 -14.95 4.13
CA ARG A 179 -1.44 -14.14 5.33
C ARG A 179 -2.72 -13.65 6.01
N ARG A 180 -3.89 -13.94 5.43
CA ARG A 180 -5.17 -13.68 6.06
C ARG A 180 -5.41 -14.63 7.22
N PRO A 181 -5.93 -14.16 8.37
CA PRO A 181 -6.30 -15.06 9.45
C PRO A 181 -7.35 -16.07 8.96
N PRO A 182 -7.29 -17.34 9.45
CA PRO A 182 -8.29 -18.33 9.10
C PRO A 182 -9.67 -17.87 9.58
N GLY A 183 -10.62 -17.67 8.68
CA GLY A 183 -12.01 -17.26 8.98
C GLY A 183 -12.67 -16.35 7.95
N GLU A 184 -11.94 -15.64 7.12
CA GLU A 184 -12.51 -14.66 6.18
C GLU A 184 -12.98 -15.25 4.84
N SER A 185 -12.46 -16.42 4.46
CA SER A 185 -12.87 -17.13 3.22
C SER A 185 -14.26 -17.78 3.31
N ALA A 186 -14.78 -18.03 4.50
CA ALA A 186 -16.06 -18.71 4.70
C ALA A 186 -17.28 -17.78 4.59
N ARG A 187 -17.11 -16.47 4.84
CA ARG A 187 -18.25 -15.52 4.85
C ARG A 187 -18.73 -15.06 3.46
N ARG A 188 -17.94 -15.25 2.39
CA ARG A 188 -18.34 -14.86 1.02
C ARG A 188 -19.10 -15.92 0.23
N LYS A 189 -19.16 -17.18 0.71
CA LYS A 189 -19.95 -18.24 0.04
C LYS A 189 -21.39 -18.35 0.53
N GLY A 190 -21.77 -17.69 1.65
CA GLY A 190 -23.11 -17.77 2.24
C GLY A 190 -24.13 -16.72 1.81
N SER A 191 -23.75 -15.72 0.99
CA SER A 191 -24.65 -14.60 0.61
C SER A 191 -25.24 -14.69 -0.81
N ARG A 192 -25.22 -15.86 -1.44
CA ARG A 192 -25.82 -16.05 -2.78
C ARG A 192 -26.83 -17.21 -2.89
N ALA A 193 -27.38 -17.66 -1.79
CA ALA A 193 -28.47 -18.62 -1.81
C ALA A 193 -29.51 -18.16 -0.79
N ASP A 194 -30.37 -17.22 -1.18
CA ASP A 194 -31.74 -16.99 -0.67
C ASP A 194 -32.28 -15.71 -1.28
N ILE A 195 -32.59 -15.74 -2.58
CA ILE A 195 -33.67 -14.97 -3.22
C ILE A 195 -34.08 -15.82 -4.42
N ALA A 196 -35.06 -16.67 -4.23
CA ALA A 196 -35.94 -17.17 -5.25
C ALA A 196 -37.37 -17.00 -4.71
#